data_24c6a77e9de43bc6bb8dae8572db561d
#
_entry.id   24c6a77e9de43bc6bb8dae8572db561d
#
_cell.length_a   1.000
_cell.length_b   1.000
_cell.length_c   1.000
_cell.angle_alpha   90.00
_cell.angle_beta   90.00
_cell.angle_gamma   90.00
#
_symmetry.space_group_name_H-M   'P 1'
#
loop_
_entity.id
_entity.type
_entity.pdbx_description
1 polymer ?
#
loop_
_entity_poly.entity_id
_entity_poly.type
_entity_poly.pdbx_seq_one_letter_code
_entity_poly.pdbx_strand_id
1 'polypeptide(L)'
;MAEAARQGAMDIFEELEVGPQTRCILSQAAETTPDQMLQASAYLFCCPENLASMSGAMKEFFDTCYYPVLDRIAGLPYALMVSAGTDGAGAVRQMQRICTGWRLREVAEPLLIRSGAQTPEAILAPKRVQETDLDACRTMGATLAALIA
;
A
#
# COMPACT_ATOMS: atom_id res chain seq x y z
N MET A 1 5.14 8.34 2.71
CA MET A 1 4.78 7.42 1.59
C MET A 1 3.26 7.37 1.37
N ALA A 2 2.49 6.77 2.24
CA ALA A 2 1.05 6.59 2.03
C ALA A 2 0.29 7.91 1.80
N GLU A 3 0.60 8.97 2.56
CA GLU A 3 -0.01 10.29 2.35
C GLU A 3 0.38 10.90 0.98
N ALA A 4 1.61 10.70 0.52
CA ALA A 4 2.02 11.15 -0.81
C ALA A 4 1.26 10.40 -1.92
N ALA A 5 1.09 9.09 -1.78
CA ALA A 5 0.28 8.31 -2.72
C ALA A 5 -1.20 8.73 -2.72
N ARG A 6 -1.75 8.99 -1.53
CA ARG A 6 -3.11 9.55 -1.41
C ARG A 6 -3.23 10.89 -2.14
N GLN A 7 -2.25 11.78 -1.99
CA GLN A 7 -2.24 13.06 -2.72
C GLN A 7 -2.28 12.83 -4.23
N GLY A 8 -1.38 11.96 -4.77
CA GLY A 8 -1.37 11.66 -6.19
C GLY A 8 -2.69 11.06 -6.71
N ALA A 9 -3.37 10.25 -5.90
CA ALA A 9 -4.68 9.73 -6.25
C ALA A 9 -5.76 10.84 -6.29
N MET A 10 -5.73 11.75 -5.32
CA MET A 10 -6.68 12.87 -5.27
C MET A 10 -6.48 13.84 -6.43
N ASP A 11 -5.22 14.13 -6.80
CA ASP A 11 -4.90 14.99 -7.94
C ASP A 11 -5.49 14.43 -9.25
N ILE A 12 -5.41 13.11 -9.46
CA ILE A 12 -6.02 12.45 -10.63
C ILE A 12 -7.55 12.51 -10.59
N PHE A 13 -8.17 12.31 -9.42
CA PHE A 13 -9.62 12.41 -9.31
C PHE A 13 -10.11 13.83 -9.60
N GLU A 14 -9.35 14.85 -9.23
CA GLU A 14 -9.65 16.24 -9.57
C GLU A 14 -9.45 16.49 -11.07
N GLU A 15 -8.33 16.07 -11.67
CA GLU A 15 -8.03 16.23 -13.08
C GLU A 15 -9.07 15.56 -13.99
N LEU A 16 -9.53 14.37 -13.61
CA LEU A 16 -10.53 13.62 -14.37
C LEU A 16 -11.99 13.99 -14.02
N GLU A 17 -12.19 14.98 -13.17
CA GLU A 17 -13.51 15.44 -12.72
C GLU A 17 -14.43 14.30 -12.26
N VAL A 18 -13.86 13.30 -11.56
CA VAL A 18 -14.65 12.16 -11.09
C VAL A 18 -15.71 12.59 -10.08
N GLY A 19 -16.85 11.91 -10.11
CA GLY A 19 -17.99 12.27 -9.28
C GLY A 19 -17.70 12.20 -7.77
N PRO A 20 -18.51 12.87 -6.93
CA PRO A 20 -18.28 13.00 -5.49
C PRO A 20 -18.37 11.67 -4.73
N GLN A 21 -18.80 10.61 -5.38
CA GLN A 21 -18.79 9.24 -4.82
C GLN A 21 -17.40 8.64 -4.74
N THR A 22 -16.46 9.09 -5.60
CA THR A 22 -15.09 8.59 -5.67
C THR A 22 -14.24 9.29 -4.62
N ARG A 23 -13.54 8.51 -3.81
CA ARG A 23 -12.69 9.03 -2.73
C ARG A 23 -11.52 8.12 -2.47
N CYS A 24 -10.39 8.68 -2.07
CA CYS A 24 -9.25 7.95 -1.55
C CYS A 24 -9.27 7.98 -0.03
N ILE A 25 -9.35 6.81 0.59
CA ILE A 25 -9.36 6.65 2.06
C ILE A 25 -7.98 6.17 2.49
N LEU A 26 -7.34 6.89 3.40
CA LEU A 26 -6.15 6.44 4.09
C LEU A 26 -6.55 5.91 5.46
N SER A 27 -6.28 4.63 5.71
CA SER A 27 -6.61 3.95 6.96
C SER A 27 -5.39 3.24 7.53
N GLN A 28 -5.29 3.17 8.84
CA GLN A 28 -4.30 2.34 9.50
C GLN A 28 -4.67 0.86 9.38
N ALA A 29 -3.66 0.00 9.19
CA ALA A 29 -3.89 -1.44 9.05
C ALA A 29 -4.69 -2.02 10.23
N ALA A 30 -4.39 -1.60 11.45
CA ALA A 30 -5.07 -2.05 12.67
C ALA A 30 -6.55 -1.59 12.78
N GLU A 31 -6.96 -0.60 12.00
CA GLU A 31 -8.31 -0.01 12.03
C GLU A 31 -9.15 -0.40 10.81
N THR A 32 -8.50 -1.00 9.80
CA THR A 32 -9.17 -1.37 8.54
C THR A 32 -9.98 -2.65 8.71
N THR A 33 -11.25 -2.56 8.36
CA THR A 33 -12.21 -3.67 8.51
C THR A 33 -12.49 -4.39 7.18
N PRO A 34 -12.97 -5.65 7.23
CA PRO A 34 -13.43 -6.35 6.02
C PRO A 34 -14.48 -5.58 5.23
N ASP A 35 -15.39 -4.88 5.89
CA ASP A 35 -16.43 -4.10 5.21
C ASP A 35 -15.84 -2.93 4.42
N GLN A 36 -14.82 -2.26 4.94
CA GLN A 36 -14.09 -1.23 4.20
C GLN A 36 -13.38 -1.81 2.98
N MET A 37 -12.79 -3.00 3.11
CA MET A 37 -12.20 -3.71 1.98
C MET A 37 -13.23 -4.01 0.88
N LEU A 38 -14.41 -4.46 1.26
CA LEU A 38 -15.49 -4.79 0.30
C LEU A 38 -16.10 -3.59 -0.41
N GLN A 39 -15.95 -2.39 0.15
CA GLN A 39 -16.43 -1.14 -0.46
C GLN A 39 -15.41 -0.50 -1.39
N ALA A 40 -14.16 -0.94 -1.37
CA ALA A 40 -13.09 -0.35 -2.17
C ALA A 40 -13.05 -0.97 -3.58
N SER A 41 -12.66 -0.15 -4.57
CA SER A 41 -12.46 -0.56 -5.96
C SER A 41 -10.99 -0.84 -6.29
N ALA A 42 -10.06 -0.43 -5.42
CA ALA A 42 -8.62 -0.65 -5.55
C ALA A 42 -7.93 -0.61 -4.18
N TYR A 43 -6.75 -1.18 -4.08
CA TYR A 43 -5.99 -1.24 -2.84
C TYR A 43 -4.55 -0.79 -3.04
N LEU A 44 -4.06 0.05 -2.13
CA LEU A 44 -2.65 0.35 -2.00
C LEU A 44 -2.17 -0.06 -0.60
N PHE A 45 -1.45 -1.16 -0.51
CA PHE A 45 -0.89 -1.62 0.76
C PHE A 45 0.47 -1.00 0.99
N CYS A 46 0.63 -0.31 2.11
CA CYS A 46 1.86 0.38 2.47
C CYS A 46 2.28 0.00 3.89
N CYS A 47 3.45 -0.61 4.05
CA CYS A 47 3.95 -0.95 5.39
C CYS A 47 5.48 -0.91 5.48
N PRO A 48 6.05 -0.79 6.67
CA PRO A 48 7.48 -1.01 6.87
C PRO A 48 7.81 -2.50 6.85
N GLU A 49 9.03 -2.81 6.43
CA GLU A 49 9.66 -4.10 6.72
C GLU A 49 10.12 -4.11 8.17
N ASN A 50 9.72 -5.13 8.92
CA ASN A 50 10.19 -5.42 10.26
C ASN A 50 10.73 -6.85 10.30
N LEU A 51 12.01 -7.01 10.64
CA LEU A 51 12.67 -8.33 10.78
C LEU A 51 12.45 -9.22 9.54
N ALA A 52 12.75 -8.71 8.37
CA ALA A 52 12.60 -9.37 7.06
C ALA A 52 11.15 -9.77 6.68
N SER A 53 10.15 -9.17 7.33
CA SER A 53 8.74 -9.46 7.15
C SER A 53 7.94 -8.17 7.02
N MET A 54 6.68 -8.26 6.57
CA MET A 54 5.75 -7.14 6.73
C MET A 54 5.56 -6.82 8.21
N SER A 55 5.14 -5.61 8.55
CA SER A 55 4.86 -5.24 9.95
C SER A 55 3.77 -6.12 10.56
N GLY A 56 3.84 -6.34 11.88
CA GLY A 56 2.85 -7.13 12.61
C GLY A 56 1.42 -6.61 12.41
N ALA A 57 1.23 -5.29 12.44
CA ALA A 57 -0.09 -4.68 12.18
C ALA A 57 -0.62 -4.99 10.77
N MET A 58 0.23 -4.98 9.75
CA MET A 58 -0.17 -5.37 8.39
C MET A 58 -0.51 -6.87 8.31
N LYS A 59 0.26 -7.71 9.01
CA LYS A 59 -0.03 -9.15 9.04
C LYS A 59 -1.35 -9.45 9.74
N GLU A 60 -1.61 -8.78 10.87
CA GLU A 60 -2.88 -8.91 11.60
C GLU A 60 -4.08 -8.45 10.76
N PHE A 61 -3.94 -7.34 10.04
CA PHE A 61 -4.93 -6.90 9.06
C PHE A 61 -5.24 -7.99 8.02
N PHE A 62 -4.21 -8.57 7.43
CA PHE A 62 -4.40 -9.65 6.46
C PHE A 62 -5.08 -10.87 7.11
N ASP A 63 -4.68 -11.28 8.31
CA ASP A 63 -5.29 -12.41 9.02
C ASP A 63 -6.78 -12.15 9.33
N THR A 64 -7.10 -10.93 9.73
CA THR A 64 -8.48 -10.53 10.06
C THR A 64 -9.38 -10.46 8.81
N CYS A 65 -8.84 -9.91 7.71
CA CYS A 65 -9.64 -9.66 6.51
C CYS A 65 -9.68 -10.85 5.54
N TYR A 66 -8.72 -11.80 5.62
CA TYR A 66 -8.52 -12.78 4.55
C TYR A 66 -9.79 -13.55 4.18
N TYR A 67 -10.40 -14.25 5.12
CA TYR A 67 -11.57 -15.06 4.85
C TYR A 67 -12.86 -14.25 4.62
N PRO A 68 -13.13 -13.15 5.36
CA PRO A 68 -14.31 -12.33 5.10
C PRO A 68 -14.41 -11.74 3.69
N VAL A 69 -13.26 -11.44 3.04
CA VAL A 69 -13.24 -10.86 1.70
C VAL A 69 -12.91 -11.86 0.59
N LEU A 70 -12.52 -13.09 0.95
CA LEU A 70 -12.12 -14.12 0.00
C LEU A 70 -13.23 -14.33 -1.05
N ASP A 71 -12.81 -14.45 -2.32
CA ASP A 71 -13.68 -14.59 -3.50
C ASP A 71 -14.62 -13.41 -3.80
N ARG A 72 -14.60 -12.35 -2.97
CA ARG A 72 -15.47 -11.18 -3.12
C ARG A 72 -14.75 -9.98 -3.75
N ILE A 73 -13.42 -9.96 -3.70
CA ILE A 73 -12.57 -8.87 -4.21
C ILE A 73 -11.68 -9.30 -5.38
N ALA A 74 -11.92 -10.48 -5.94
CA ALA A 74 -11.11 -11.03 -7.02
C ALA A 74 -11.08 -10.09 -8.24
N GLY A 75 -9.90 -9.92 -8.84
CA GLY A 75 -9.68 -9.09 -10.03
C GLY A 75 -9.50 -7.59 -9.73
N LEU A 76 -9.79 -7.12 -8.53
CA LEU A 76 -9.57 -5.72 -8.20
C LEU A 76 -8.08 -5.35 -8.24
N PRO A 77 -7.74 -4.14 -8.72
CA PRO A 77 -6.36 -3.71 -8.83
C PRO A 77 -5.73 -3.45 -7.47
N TYR A 78 -4.45 -3.78 -7.34
CA TYR A 78 -3.67 -3.39 -6.17
C TYR A 78 -2.24 -3.01 -6.53
N ALA A 79 -1.60 -2.25 -5.64
CA ALA A 79 -0.18 -1.95 -5.65
C ALA A 79 0.41 -2.05 -4.23
N LEU A 80 1.73 -2.14 -4.15
CA LEU A 80 2.47 -2.27 -2.90
C LEU A 80 3.51 -1.17 -2.72
N MET A 81 3.64 -0.65 -1.51
CA MET A 81 4.74 0.20 -1.09
C MET A 81 5.35 -0.33 0.20
N VAL A 82 6.65 -0.51 0.23
CA VAL A 82 7.38 -0.97 1.42
C VAL A 82 8.52 -0.02 1.74
N SER A 83 8.62 0.39 2.99
CA SER A 83 9.82 1.05 3.51
C SER A 83 10.69 0.05 4.25
N ALA A 84 11.99 0.04 3.99
CA ALA A 84 12.94 -0.90 4.59
C ALA A 84 14.23 -0.21 5.03
N GLY A 85 14.98 -0.88 5.89
CA GLY A 85 16.35 -0.50 6.21
C GLY A 85 17.25 -0.76 5.01
N THR A 86 17.43 -2.02 4.67
CA THR A 86 18.38 -2.48 3.64
C THR A 86 17.77 -3.40 2.59
N ASP A 87 16.82 -4.26 2.94
CA ASP A 87 16.24 -5.26 2.04
C ASP A 87 14.80 -4.94 1.64
N GLY A 88 13.80 -5.36 2.39
CA GLY A 88 12.37 -5.19 2.09
C GLY A 88 11.74 -6.27 1.21
N ALA A 89 12.55 -7.10 0.55
CA ALA A 89 12.05 -8.11 -0.38
C ALA A 89 11.18 -9.18 0.30
N GLY A 90 11.47 -9.49 1.58
CA GLY A 90 10.68 -10.42 2.37
C GLY A 90 9.24 -9.94 2.57
N ALA A 91 9.05 -8.68 2.96
CA ALA A 91 7.75 -8.06 3.14
C ALA A 91 6.95 -8.02 1.82
N VAL A 92 7.59 -7.60 0.73
CA VAL A 92 6.97 -7.58 -0.61
C VAL A 92 6.43 -8.96 -0.98
N ARG A 93 7.28 -10.00 -0.93
CA ARG A 93 6.87 -11.37 -1.30
C ARG A 93 5.72 -11.90 -0.46
N GLN A 94 5.70 -11.61 0.84
CA GLN A 94 4.62 -12.05 1.72
C GLN A 94 3.30 -11.40 1.34
N MET A 95 3.28 -10.09 1.13
CA MET A 95 2.07 -9.38 0.71
C MET A 95 1.59 -9.81 -0.67
N GLN A 96 2.48 -9.94 -1.65
CA GLN A 96 2.13 -10.44 -2.99
C GLN A 96 1.49 -11.83 -2.92
N ARG A 97 2.03 -12.73 -2.09
CA ARG A 97 1.47 -14.08 -1.94
C ARG A 97 0.06 -14.06 -1.37
N ILE A 98 -0.23 -13.18 -0.41
CA ILE A 98 -1.58 -13.03 0.16
C ILE A 98 -2.52 -12.41 -0.87
N CYS A 99 -2.10 -11.35 -1.56
CA CYS A 99 -2.87 -10.72 -2.63
C CYS A 99 -3.19 -11.69 -3.78
N THR A 100 -2.25 -12.57 -4.12
CA THR A 100 -2.48 -13.69 -5.06
C THR A 100 -3.56 -14.64 -4.55
N GLY A 101 -3.57 -14.95 -3.25
CA GLY A 101 -4.63 -15.75 -2.61
C GLY A 101 -6.00 -15.10 -2.73
N TRP A 102 -6.08 -13.79 -2.61
CA TRP A 102 -7.29 -12.99 -2.86
C TRP A 102 -7.63 -12.83 -4.35
N ARG A 103 -6.76 -13.28 -5.26
CA ARG A 103 -6.86 -13.10 -6.72
C ARG A 103 -6.94 -11.64 -7.14
N LEU A 104 -6.28 -10.76 -6.39
CA LEU A 104 -6.11 -9.37 -6.77
C LEU A 104 -5.16 -9.25 -7.97
N ARG A 105 -5.29 -8.19 -8.75
CA ARG A 105 -4.47 -7.92 -9.92
C ARG A 105 -3.41 -6.86 -9.59
N GLU A 106 -2.14 -7.26 -9.54
CA GLU A 106 -1.02 -6.32 -9.39
C GLU A 106 -0.93 -5.42 -10.62
N VAL A 107 -0.89 -4.10 -10.43
CA VAL A 107 -0.96 -3.14 -11.53
C VAL A 107 0.31 -2.29 -11.68
N ALA A 108 1.22 -2.41 -10.75
CA ALA A 108 2.52 -1.75 -10.80
C ALA A 108 3.55 -2.58 -10.02
N GLU A 109 4.81 -2.48 -10.42
CA GLU A 109 5.91 -3.06 -9.64
C GLU A 109 5.91 -2.50 -8.21
N PRO A 110 6.15 -3.33 -7.18
CA PRO A 110 6.22 -2.88 -5.81
C PRO A 110 7.25 -1.76 -5.61
N LEU A 111 6.84 -0.67 -5.01
CA LEU A 111 7.73 0.43 -4.67
C LEU A 111 8.43 0.15 -3.34
N LEU A 112 9.73 -0.11 -3.41
CA LEU A 112 10.56 -0.44 -2.27
C LEU A 112 11.55 0.70 -1.98
N ILE A 113 11.31 1.44 -0.90
CA ILE A 113 12.12 2.57 -0.48
C ILE A 113 13.04 2.14 0.67
N ARG A 114 14.35 2.26 0.45
CA ARG A 114 15.37 1.84 1.41
C ARG A 114 16.04 3.05 2.04
N SER A 115 16.08 3.07 3.38
CA SER A 115 16.76 4.13 4.13
C SER A 115 18.27 3.92 4.26
N GLY A 116 18.77 2.72 3.99
CA GLY A 116 20.17 2.35 4.19
C GLY A 116 20.57 2.21 5.67
N ALA A 117 19.63 2.23 6.61
CA ALA A 117 19.92 2.15 8.04
C ALA A 117 20.43 0.74 8.43
N GLN A 118 21.67 0.67 8.94
CA GLN A 118 22.32 -0.58 9.29
C GLN A 118 22.82 -0.64 10.75
N THR A 119 22.89 0.49 11.44
CA THR A 119 23.29 0.53 12.85
C THR A 119 22.06 0.75 13.74
N PRO A 120 22.10 0.32 15.02
CA PRO A 120 20.99 0.55 15.94
C PRO A 120 20.58 2.02 16.03
N GLU A 121 21.53 2.94 16.04
CA GLU A 121 21.29 4.38 16.09
C GLU A 121 20.56 4.85 14.81
N ALA A 122 21.03 4.41 13.63
CA ALA A 122 20.42 4.74 12.35
C ALA A 122 19.02 4.11 12.22
N ILE A 123 18.82 2.90 12.73
CA ILE A 123 17.52 2.20 12.71
C ILE A 123 16.51 2.92 13.61
N LEU A 124 16.92 3.40 14.78
CA LEU A 124 16.04 4.09 15.72
C LEU A 124 15.82 5.57 15.40
N ALA A 125 16.72 6.19 14.62
CA ALA A 125 16.59 7.60 14.23
C ALA A 125 15.33 7.85 13.39
N PRO A 126 14.70 9.04 13.49
CA PRO A 126 13.62 9.45 12.61
C PRO A 126 14.05 9.36 11.14
N LYS A 127 13.18 8.80 10.30
CA LYS A 127 13.44 8.67 8.85
C LYS A 127 12.78 9.81 8.10
N ARG A 128 13.48 10.28 7.07
CA ARG A 128 12.91 11.15 6.05
C ARG A 128 12.93 10.43 4.72
N VAL A 129 11.80 10.39 4.07
CA VAL A 129 11.69 9.92 2.69
C VAL A 129 12.15 11.06 1.78
N GLN A 130 13.01 10.78 0.81
CA GLN A 130 13.49 11.76 -0.15
C GLN A 130 12.34 12.22 -1.07
N GLU A 131 12.43 13.44 -1.61
CA GLU A 131 11.35 13.97 -2.46
C GLU A 131 11.14 13.12 -3.72
N THR A 132 12.22 12.63 -4.31
CA THR A 132 12.14 11.70 -5.46
C THR A 132 11.37 10.42 -5.16
N ASP A 133 11.50 9.90 -3.93
CA ASP A 133 10.75 8.73 -3.47
C ASP A 133 9.29 9.08 -3.17
N LEU A 134 9.03 10.29 -2.68
CA LEU A 134 7.67 10.80 -2.49
C LEU A 134 6.96 11.00 -3.84
N ASP A 135 7.68 11.47 -4.87
CA ASP A 135 7.14 11.57 -6.23
C ASP A 135 6.79 10.19 -6.80
N ALA A 136 7.62 9.18 -6.56
CA ALA A 136 7.28 7.81 -6.92
C ALA A 136 6.03 7.30 -6.19
N CYS A 137 5.86 7.66 -4.91
CA CYS A 137 4.63 7.35 -4.17
C CYS A 137 3.40 8.05 -4.76
N ARG A 138 3.50 9.34 -5.11
CA ARG A 138 2.42 10.09 -5.78
C ARG A 138 2.03 9.41 -7.09
N THR A 139 3.03 9.06 -7.90
CA THR A 139 2.83 8.35 -9.18
C THR A 139 2.11 7.02 -8.98
N MET A 140 2.46 6.26 -7.95
CA MET A 140 1.79 4.99 -7.63
C MET A 140 0.32 5.19 -7.30
N GLY A 141 0.00 6.19 -6.46
CA GLY A 141 -1.37 6.56 -6.12
C GLY A 141 -2.17 7.03 -7.33
N ALA A 142 -1.57 7.89 -8.15
CA ALA A 142 -2.14 8.38 -9.40
C ALA A 142 -2.45 7.23 -10.39
N THR A 143 -1.54 6.27 -10.52
CA THR A 143 -1.72 5.10 -11.39
C THR A 143 -2.94 4.27 -10.97
N LEU A 144 -3.08 3.99 -9.68
CA LEU A 144 -4.25 3.26 -9.17
C LEU A 144 -5.55 4.05 -9.37
N ALA A 145 -5.53 5.35 -9.09
CA ALA A 145 -6.69 6.23 -9.26
C ALA A 145 -7.18 6.27 -10.71
N ALA A 146 -6.26 6.44 -11.66
CA ALA A 146 -6.57 6.46 -13.09
C ALA A 146 -7.20 5.15 -13.62
N LEU A 147 -6.95 4.03 -12.95
CA LEU A 147 -7.52 2.72 -13.34
C LEU A 147 -8.98 2.53 -12.90
N ILE A 148 -9.46 3.34 -11.96
CA ILE A 148 -10.79 3.21 -11.36
C ILE A 148 -11.64 4.47 -11.48
N ALA A 149 -11.09 5.53 -12.08
CA ALA A 149 -11.75 6.80 -12.35
C ALA A 149 -12.82 6.69 -13.44
#